data_dd4d01f7665a2778c0a8276432a0fc4c
#
_entry.id   dd4d01f7665a2778c0a8276432a0fc4c
#
_cell.length_a   1.000
_cell.length_b   1.000
_cell.length_c   1.000
_cell.angle_alpha   90.00
_cell.angle_beta   90.00
_cell.angle_gamma   90.00
#
_symmetry.space_group_name_H-M   'P 1'
#
loop_
_entity.id
_entity.type
_entity.pdbx_description
1 polymer ?
#
loop_
_entity_poly.entity_id
_entity_poly.type
_entity_poly.pdbx_seq_one_letter_code
_entity_poly.pdbx_strand_id
1 'polypeptide(L)'
;MDPHALAFTHAPLGLVLLENRVIRAANLRFAEIFAGPVEGFEGMDMARLYPSVEDYQRIGERGLAAMRESGTYDDERIMQRLSGELFWCRGRGRSLTPDDPFARGVWSFSDLSEARPVVQLTPREREVAMLTGQGLTSKEIGRKLDLSYRTVEQHRARLLKKFDARNIAELVARFSGMPF
;
A
#
# COMPACT_ATOMS: atom_id res chain seq x y z
N MET A 1 -16.74 -4.64 31.51
CA MET A 1 -16.04 -4.00 30.38
C MET A 1 -17.08 -3.23 29.59
N ASP A 2 -16.76 -2.00 29.18
CA ASP A 2 -17.65 -1.18 28.40
C ASP A 2 -17.97 -1.86 27.05
N PRO A 3 -19.27 -1.97 26.65
CA PRO A 3 -19.66 -2.58 25.37
C PRO A 3 -19.02 -1.92 24.14
N HIS A 4 -18.81 -0.60 24.17
CA HIS A 4 -18.15 0.12 23.07
C HIS A 4 -16.68 -0.25 22.95
N ALA A 5 -15.97 -0.38 24.07
CA ALA A 5 -14.59 -0.84 24.09
C ALA A 5 -14.47 -2.30 23.59
N LEU A 6 -15.41 -3.18 23.98
CA LEU A 6 -15.46 -4.53 23.44
C LEU A 6 -15.67 -4.57 21.94
N ALA A 7 -16.64 -3.80 21.42
CA ALA A 7 -16.93 -3.74 20.00
C ALA A 7 -15.75 -3.22 19.18
N PHE A 8 -15.02 -2.21 19.68
CA PHE A 8 -13.80 -1.72 19.05
C PHE A 8 -12.68 -2.77 19.07
N THR A 9 -12.38 -3.31 20.26
CA THR A 9 -11.25 -4.21 20.48
C THR A 9 -11.36 -5.48 19.63
N HIS A 10 -12.57 -6.04 19.51
CA HIS A 10 -12.82 -7.31 18.83
C HIS A 10 -13.50 -7.18 17.47
N ALA A 11 -13.57 -5.96 16.90
CA ALA A 11 -14.09 -5.78 15.54
C ALA A 11 -13.32 -6.64 14.52
N PRO A 12 -14.00 -7.27 13.55
CA PRO A 12 -13.35 -8.14 12.54
C PRO A 12 -12.53 -7.36 11.50
N LEU A 13 -12.59 -6.04 11.51
CA LEU A 13 -11.79 -5.13 10.70
C LEU A 13 -10.67 -4.53 11.55
N GLY A 14 -9.51 -4.29 10.95
CA GLY A 14 -8.45 -3.54 11.60
C GLY A 14 -8.87 -2.09 11.78
N LEU A 15 -9.14 -1.64 12.99
CA LEU A 15 -9.60 -0.29 13.29
C LEU A 15 -8.53 0.50 14.02
N VAL A 16 -8.39 1.78 13.63
CA VAL A 16 -7.54 2.75 14.33
C VAL A 16 -8.22 4.11 14.44
N LEU A 17 -7.94 4.80 15.54
CA LEU A 17 -8.15 6.23 15.68
C LEU A 17 -6.83 6.94 15.38
N LEU A 18 -6.84 7.88 14.44
CA LEU A 18 -5.69 8.70 14.09
C LEU A 18 -5.90 10.16 14.50
N GLU A 19 -4.84 10.78 14.99
CA GLU A 19 -4.74 12.23 15.15
C GLU A 19 -3.47 12.72 14.47
N ASN A 20 -3.61 13.58 13.48
CA ASN A 20 -2.51 14.07 12.65
C ASN A 20 -1.66 12.91 12.06
N ARG A 21 -2.35 11.84 11.64
CA ARG A 21 -1.76 10.61 11.10
C ARG A 21 -0.93 9.80 12.12
N VAL A 22 -1.01 10.13 13.40
CA VAL A 22 -0.42 9.35 14.51
C VAL A 22 -1.51 8.45 15.10
N ILE A 23 -1.18 7.19 15.35
CA ILE A 23 -2.10 6.20 15.93
C ILE A 23 -2.34 6.54 17.40
N ARG A 24 -3.61 6.74 17.80
CA ARG A 24 -4.03 6.98 19.18
C ARG A 24 -4.71 5.77 19.82
N ALA A 25 -5.32 4.94 19.00
CA ALA A 25 -5.85 3.65 19.41
C ALA A 25 -5.84 2.69 18.24
N ALA A 26 -5.54 1.44 18.50
CA ALA A 26 -5.61 0.34 17.53
C ALA A 26 -6.33 -0.85 18.16
N ASN A 27 -7.06 -1.63 17.36
CA ASN A 27 -7.69 -2.83 17.84
C ASN A 27 -6.86 -4.10 17.57
N LEU A 28 -7.28 -5.25 18.08
CA LEU A 28 -6.59 -6.52 17.91
C LEU A 28 -6.40 -6.88 16.44
N ARG A 29 -7.42 -6.68 15.61
CA ARG A 29 -7.34 -7.03 14.19
C ARG A 29 -6.34 -6.16 13.41
N PHE A 30 -6.22 -4.88 13.75
CA PHE A 30 -5.18 -4.03 13.17
C PHE A 30 -3.78 -4.53 13.54
N ALA A 31 -3.58 -4.90 14.79
CA ALA A 31 -2.31 -5.45 15.27
C ALA A 31 -1.92 -6.76 14.56
N GLU A 32 -2.90 -7.65 14.33
CA GLU A 32 -2.70 -8.87 13.53
C GLU A 32 -2.29 -8.55 12.09
N ILE A 33 -3.02 -7.65 11.40
CA ILE A 33 -2.76 -7.25 10.01
C ILE A 33 -1.34 -6.69 9.86
N PHE A 34 -0.90 -5.85 10.79
CA PHE A 34 0.41 -5.19 10.71
C PHE A 34 1.52 -5.93 11.47
N ALA A 35 1.23 -7.13 11.98
CA ALA A 35 2.19 -8.05 12.62
C ALA A 35 2.95 -7.40 13.80
N GLY A 36 2.21 -6.81 14.74
CA GLY A 36 2.79 -6.21 15.95
C GLY A 36 1.90 -6.33 17.17
N PRO A 37 2.43 -6.05 18.38
CA PRO A 37 1.62 -5.97 19.58
C PRO A 37 0.74 -4.72 19.57
N VAL A 38 -0.48 -4.80 20.08
CA VAL A 38 -1.44 -3.68 20.08
C VAL A 38 -0.86 -2.43 20.73
N GLU A 39 -0.20 -2.60 21.87
CA GLU A 39 0.41 -1.52 22.66
C GLU A 39 1.55 -0.82 21.91
N GLY A 40 2.18 -1.53 20.97
CA GLY A 40 3.29 -0.99 20.17
C GLY A 40 2.84 0.00 19.09
N PHE A 41 1.56 0.07 18.80
CA PHE A 41 1.03 0.99 17.78
C PHE A 41 0.66 2.36 18.34
N GLU A 42 0.32 2.49 19.60
CA GLU A 42 -0.03 3.79 20.20
C GLU A 42 1.16 4.76 20.13
N GLY A 43 0.90 5.97 19.63
CA GLY A 43 1.92 6.99 19.41
C GLY A 43 2.77 6.79 18.13
N MET A 44 2.56 5.72 17.37
CA MET A 44 3.28 5.47 16.13
C MET A 44 2.76 6.35 14.99
N ASP A 45 3.67 6.96 14.22
CA ASP A 45 3.33 7.61 12.95
C ASP A 45 3.00 6.54 11.89
N MET A 46 1.90 6.75 11.17
CA MET A 46 1.47 5.88 10.08
C MET A 46 2.53 5.72 8.98
N ALA A 47 3.46 6.65 8.83
CA ALA A 47 4.56 6.56 7.86
C ALA A 47 5.36 5.26 7.98
N ARG A 48 5.49 4.70 9.19
CA ARG A 48 6.21 3.43 9.43
C ARG A 48 5.55 2.20 8.81
N LEU A 49 4.28 2.31 8.45
CA LEU A 49 3.49 1.24 7.86
C LEU A 49 3.33 1.40 6.34
N TYR A 50 4.10 2.32 5.73
CA TYR A 50 4.18 2.53 4.29
C TYR A 50 5.51 2.01 3.74
N PRO A 51 5.56 1.56 2.47
CA PRO A 51 6.79 1.08 1.84
C PRO A 51 7.88 2.16 1.74
N SER A 52 7.48 3.43 1.57
CA SER A 52 8.38 4.59 1.45
C SER A 52 7.72 5.87 1.97
N VAL A 53 8.53 6.89 2.23
CA VAL A 53 8.07 8.23 2.61
C VAL A 53 7.29 8.88 1.46
N GLU A 54 7.70 8.64 0.23
CA GLU A 54 7.06 9.14 -0.99
C GLU A 54 5.64 8.58 -1.13
N ASP A 55 5.45 7.28 -0.88
CA ASP A 55 4.12 6.65 -0.89
C ASP A 55 3.23 7.22 0.21
N TYR A 56 3.78 7.41 1.41
CA TYR A 56 3.08 8.02 2.53
C TYR A 56 2.58 9.44 2.21
N GLN A 57 3.44 10.27 1.60
CA GLN A 57 3.10 11.63 1.20
C GLN A 57 2.05 11.64 0.09
N ARG A 58 2.29 10.92 -1.00
CA ARG A 58 1.41 10.85 -2.18
C ARG A 58 0.00 10.35 -1.84
N ILE A 59 -0.10 9.30 -1.03
CA ILE A 59 -1.39 8.74 -0.60
C ILE A 59 -2.06 9.69 0.39
N GLY A 60 -1.28 10.35 1.26
CA GLY A 60 -1.78 11.37 2.17
C GLY A 60 -2.40 12.56 1.45
N GLU A 61 -1.77 13.09 0.42
CA GLU A 61 -2.29 14.21 -0.40
C GLU A 61 -3.62 13.84 -1.07
N ARG A 62 -3.70 12.64 -1.68
CA ARG A 62 -4.96 12.15 -2.27
C ARG A 62 -6.06 11.98 -1.23
N GLY A 63 -5.71 11.41 -0.07
CA GLY A 63 -6.65 11.21 1.03
C GLY A 63 -7.17 12.53 1.58
N LEU A 64 -6.29 13.52 1.77
CA LEU A 64 -6.67 14.85 2.23
C LEU A 64 -7.62 15.55 1.26
N ALA A 65 -7.34 15.49 -0.04
CA ALA A 65 -8.21 16.06 -1.07
C ALA A 65 -9.61 15.44 -1.06
N ALA A 66 -9.69 14.10 -1.05
CA ALA A 66 -10.97 13.38 -1.02
C ALA A 66 -11.76 13.65 0.28
N MET A 67 -11.09 13.68 1.43
CA MET A 67 -11.73 13.95 2.71
C MET A 67 -12.24 15.38 2.86
N ARG A 68 -11.59 16.36 2.21
CA ARG A 68 -12.10 17.74 2.15
C ARG A 68 -13.41 17.83 1.36
N GLU A 69 -13.56 17.00 0.35
CA GLU A 69 -14.73 16.98 -0.52
C GLU A 69 -15.90 16.18 0.11
N SER A 70 -15.63 14.99 0.64
CA SER A 70 -16.64 14.02 1.05
C SER A 70 -16.63 13.62 2.53
N GLY A 71 -15.62 14.04 3.29
CA GLY A 71 -15.39 13.58 4.66
C GLY A 71 -14.87 12.14 4.77
N THR A 72 -14.73 11.43 3.62
CA THR A 72 -14.33 10.02 3.59
C THR A 72 -13.25 9.76 2.55
N TYR A 73 -12.54 8.64 2.71
CA TYR A 73 -11.55 8.14 1.75
C TYR A 73 -11.57 6.62 1.70
N ASP A 74 -11.45 6.05 0.52
CA ASP A 74 -11.36 4.59 0.29
C ASP A 74 -10.35 4.35 -0.84
N ASP A 75 -9.33 3.55 -0.59
CA ASP A 75 -8.41 3.09 -1.63
C ASP A 75 -7.79 1.72 -1.31
N GLU A 76 -7.19 1.12 -2.33
CA GLU A 76 -6.34 -0.05 -2.20
C GLU A 76 -4.89 0.35 -2.51
N ARG A 77 -3.97 -0.06 -1.63
CA ARG A 77 -2.56 0.31 -1.70
C ARG A 77 -1.67 -0.77 -1.12
N ILE A 78 -0.40 -0.73 -1.46
CA ILE A 78 0.60 -1.55 -0.77
C ILE A 78 0.97 -0.87 0.55
N MET A 79 0.92 -1.63 1.63
CA MET A 79 1.37 -1.26 2.97
C MET A 79 2.52 -2.18 3.40
N GLN A 80 3.17 -1.84 4.49
CA GLN A 80 4.26 -2.62 5.06
C GLN A 80 3.91 -3.03 6.49
N ARG A 81 4.08 -4.33 6.80
CA ARG A 81 3.99 -4.85 8.17
C ARG A 81 5.22 -4.41 8.97
N LEU A 82 5.16 -4.46 10.28
CA LEU A 82 6.34 -4.19 11.13
C LEU A 82 7.50 -5.18 10.87
N SER A 83 7.21 -6.35 10.32
CA SER A 83 8.22 -7.32 9.84
C SER A 83 8.99 -6.89 8.59
N GLY A 84 8.54 -5.83 7.88
CA GLY A 84 9.05 -5.40 6.58
C GLY A 84 8.34 -6.07 5.39
N GLU A 85 7.44 -7.01 5.60
CA GLU A 85 6.65 -7.64 4.55
C GLU A 85 5.69 -6.64 3.90
N LEU A 86 5.68 -6.60 2.57
CA LEU A 86 4.75 -5.80 1.79
C LEU A 86 3.47 -6.59 1.50
N PHE A 87 2.32 -5.93 1.59
CA PHE A 87 1.02 -6.55 1.31
C PHE A 87 0.01 -5.54 0.76
N TRP A 88 -0.96 -6.05 -0.01
CA TRP A 88 -2.09 -5.25 -0.45
C TRP A 88 -3.07 -5.03 0.69
N CYS A 89 -3.42 -3.78 0.90
CA CYS A 89 -4.29 -3.35 1.98
C CYS A 89 -5.35 -2.39 1.44
N ARG A 90 -6.60 -2.60 1.83
CA ARG A 90 -7.67 -1.63 1.64
C ARG A 90 -7.76 -0.74 2.87
N GLY A 91 -7.59 0.57 2.67
CA GLY A 91 -7.75 1.59 3.71
C GLY A 91 -9.02 2.40 3.48
N ARG A 92 -9.87 2.52 4.49
CA ARG A 92 -11.03 3.40 4.49
C ARG A 92 -10.97 4.34 5.68
N GLY A 93 -11.15 5.62 5.42
CA GLY A 93 -11.09 6.65 6.44
C GLY A 93 -12.35 7.50 6.47
N ARG A 94 -12.70 7.96 7.67
CA ARG A 94 -13.72 8.98 7.91
C ARG A 94 -13.15 10.04 8.81
N SER A 95 -13.18 11.29 8.34
CA SER A 95 -12.80 12.44 9.16
C SER A 95 -13.85 12.71 10.25
N LEU A 96 -13.38 13.06 11.42
CA LEU A 96 -14.19 13.56 12.54
C LEU A 96 -14.08 15.09 12.69
N THR A 97 -13.25 15.74 11.87
CA THR A 97 -12.92 17.16 11.89
C THR A 97 -12.98 17.71 10.47
N PRO A 98 -14.17 18.14 9.97
CA PRO A 98 -14.35 18.55 8.57
C PRO A 98 -13.42 19.66 8.11
N ASP A 99 -13.11 20.63 8.97
CA ASP A 99 -12.25 21.78 8.64
C ASP A 99 -10.77 21.41 8.52
N ASP A 100 -10.34 20.37 9.25
CA ASP A 100 -9.01 19.78 9.15
C ASP A 100 -9.14 18.23 9.15
N PRO A 101 -9.31 17.61 7.98
CA PRO A 101 -9.67 16.18 7.88
C PRO A 101 -8.69 15.21 8.53
N PHE A 102 -7.43 15.58 8.67
CA PHE A 102 -6.43 14.72 9.30
C PHE A 102 -6.21 15.00 10.79
N ALA A 103 -6.78 16.11 11.34
CA ALA A 103 -6.65 16.38 12.76
C ALA A 103 -7.20 15.21 13.58
N ARG A 104 -8.33 14.61 13.16
CA ARG A 104 -8.87 13.41 13.80
C ARG A 104 -9.72 12.59 12.83
N GLY A 105 -9.49 11.29 12.81
CA GLY A 105 -10.27 10.39 11.94
C GLY A 105 -10.22 8.94 12.39
N VAL A 106 -11.29 8.20 12.05
CA VAL A 106 -11.36 6.74 12.23
C VAL A 106 -11.06 6.07 10.90
N TRP A 107 -10.20 5.06 10.96
CA TRP A 107 -9.80 4.30 9.79
C TRP A 107 -10.00 2.81 9.99
N SER A 108 -10.38 2.13 8.93
CA SER A 108 -10.37 0.67 8.86
C SER A 108 -9.36 0.17 7.82
N PHE A 109 -8.72 -0.94 8.13
CA PHE A 109 -7.76 -1.62 7.28
C PHE A 109 -8.15 -3.08 7.08
N SER A 110 -8.02 -3.57 5.85
CA SER A 110 -8.27 -4.96 5.49
C SER A 110 -7.09 -5.51 4.70
N ASP A 111 -6.59 -6.67 5.09
CA ASP A 111 -5.57 -7.40 4.37
C ASP A 111 -6.17 -8.05 3.12
N LEU A 112 -5.60 -7.79 1.96
CA LEU A 112 -6.00 -8.36 0.68
C LEU A 112 -4.99 -9.38 0.14
N SER A 113 -4.00 -9.81 0.94
CA SER A 113 -2.88 -10.67 0.50
C SER A 113 -3.33 -11.99 -0.10
N GLU A 114 -4.40 -12.58 0.42
CA GLU A 114 -4.95 -13.85 -0.10
C GLU A 114 -5.52 -13.69 -1.51
N ALA A 115 -6.18 -12.55 -1.78
CA ALA A 115 -6.76 -12.24 -3.09
C ALA A 115 -5.77 -11.57 -4.03
N ARG A 116 -4.75 -10.91 -3.50
CA ARG A 116 -3.80 -10.07 -4.21
C ARG A 116 -2.39 -10.19 -3.62
N PRO A 117 -1.66 -11.27 -3.90
CA PRO A 117 -0.29 -11.42 -3.41
C PRO A 117 0.63 -10.34 -4.01
N VAL A 118 1.50 -9.77 -3.17
CA VAL A 118 2.53 -8.82 -3.62
C VAL A 118 3.68 -9.58 -4.24
N VAL A 119 3.97 -9.27 -5.50
CA VAL A 119 5.13 -9.81 -6.19
C VAL A 119 6.37 -9.00 -5.79
N GLN A 120 7.31 -9.64 -5.08
CA GLN A 120 8.57 -9.00 -4.74
C GLN A 120 9.47 -8.90 -5.96
N LEU A 121 9.85 -7.67 -6.31
CA LEU A 121 10.76 -7.36 -7.40
C LEU A 121 12.12 -6.95 -6.85
N THR A 122 13.19 -7.47 -7.47
CA THR A 122 14.53 -6.90 -7.27
C THR A 122 14.55 -5.45 -7.79
N PRO A 123 15.51 -4.60 -7.34
CA PRO A 123 15.63 -3.24 -7.86
C PRO A 123 15.67 -3.19 -9.39
N ARG A 124 16.38 -4.11 -10.04
CA ARG A 124 16.51 -4.17 -11.50
C ARG A 124 15.23 -4.62 -12.21
N GLU A 125 14.51 -5.57 -11.63
CA GLU A 125 13.19 -5.96 -12.13
C GLU A 125 12.19 -4.82 -12.03
N ARG A 126 12.25 -4.03 -10.96
CA ARG A 126 11.39 -2.84 -10.76
C ARG A 126 11.64 -1.79 -11.84
N GLU A 127 12.90 -1.45 -12.12
CA GLU A 127 13.27 -0.51 -13.19
C GLU A 127 12.76 -0.96 -14.57
N VAL A 128 12.95 -2.24 -14.90
CA VAL A 128 12.46 -2.83 -16.15
C VAL A 128 10.93 -2.82 -16.19
N ALA A 129 10.27 -3.16 -15.08
CA ALA A 129 8.82 -3.15 -14.98
C ALA A 129 8.23 -1.75 -15.19
N MET A 130 8.79 -0.73 -14.52
CA MET A 130 8.39 0.68 -14.70
C MET A 130 8.47 1.12 -16.15
N LEU A 131 9.62 0.89 -16.80
CA LEU A 131 9.82 1.32 -18.19
C LEU A 131 8.95 0.52 -19.16
N THR A 132 8.66 -0.76 -18.84
CA THR A 132 7.70 -1.57 -19.60
C THR A 132 6.28 -1.01 -19.47
N GLY A 133 5.87 -0.62 -18.26
CA GLY A 133 4.57 0.04 -18.00
C GLY A 133 4.42 1.39 -18.73
N GLN A 134 5.53 2.10 -18.97
CA GLN A 134 5.58 3.31 -19.79
C GLN A 134 5.53 3.04 -21.31
N GLY A 135 5.45 1.78 -21.73
CA GLY A 135 5.36 1.38 -23.13
C GLY A 135 6.69 1.30 -23.88
N LEU A 136 7.84 1.41 -23.19
CA LEU A 136 9.15 1.32 -23.84
C LEU A 136 9.43 -0.10 -24.36
N THR A 137 10.05 -0.18 -25.53
CA THR A 137 10.57 -1.43 -26.10
C THR A 137 11.81 -1.91 -25.35
N SER A 138 12.15 -3.21 -25.47
CA SER A 138 13.33 -3.76 -24.82
C SER A 138 14.65 -3.12 -25.30
N LYS A 139 14.68 -2.61 -26.53
CA LYS A 139 15.85 -1.85 -27.04
C LYS A 139 15.99 -0.49 -26.38
N GLU A 140 14.88 0.23 -26.17
CA GLU A 140 14.85 1.53 -25.50
C GLU A 140 15.19 1.39 -24.02
N ILE A 141 14.63 0.35 -23.36
CA ILE A 141 14.95 0.03 -21.96
C ILE A 141 16.45 -0.31 -21.84
N GLY A 142 16.99 -1.12 -22.77
CA GLY A 142 18.40 -1.45 -22.77
C GLY A 142 19.31 -0.22 -22.85
N ARG A 143 19.00 0.74 -23.73
CA ARG A 143 19.73 2.02 -23.81
C ARG A 143 19.63 2.86 -22.53
N LYS A 144 18.45 2.90 -21.93
CA LYS A 144 18.18 3.72 -20.75
C LYS A 144 18.82 3.17 -19.47
N LEU A 145 18.94 1.84 -19.37
CA LEU A 145 19.47 1.15 -18.20
C LEU A 145 20.91 0.63 -18.38
N ASP A 146 21.55 0.92 -19.53
CA ASP A 146 22.85 0.39 -19.92
C ASP A 146 22.88 -1.16 -19.86
N LEU A 147 21.89 -1.77 -20.52
CA LEU A 147 21.74 -3.23 -20.62
C LEU A 147 21.69 -3.68 -22.08
N SER A 148 22.13 -4.92 -22.30
CA SER A 148 21.86 -5.56 -23.59
C SER A 148 20.35 -5.80 -23.76
N TYR A 149 19.86 -5.75 -25.01
CA TYR A 149 18.51 -6.17 -25.37
C TYR A 149 18.16 -7.55 -24.77
N ARG A 150 19.09 -8.50 -24.88
CA ARG A 150 18.91 -9.87 -24.36
C ARG A 150 18.72 -9.91 -22.84
N THR A 151 19.44 -9.06 -22.11
CA THR A 151 19.30 -8.93 -20.64
C THR A 151 17.93 -8.38 -20.27
N VAL A 152 17.43 -7.37 -21.00
CA VAL A 152 16.08 -6.83 -20.78
C VAL A 152 15.00 -7.88 -21.03
N GLU A 153 15.12 -8.66 -22.13
CA GLU A 153 14.19 -9.76 -22.41
C GLU A 153 14.19 -10.82 -21.31
N GLN A 154 15.36 -11.14 -20.75
CA GLN A 154 15.43 -12.06 -19.59
C GLN A 154 14.71 -11.50 -18.36
N HIS A 155 14.85 -10.21 -18.07
CA HIS A 155 14.09 -9.57 -16.98
C HIS A 155 12.59 -9.59 -17.26
N ARG A 156 12.16 -9.28 -18.49
CA ARG A 156 10.75 -9.37 -18.90
C ARG A 156 10.18 -10.78 -18.75
N ALA A 157 10.92 -11.80 -19.18
CA ALA A 157 10.50 -13.20 -19.01
C ALA A 157 10.33 -13.58 -17.52
N ARG A 158 11.24 -13.13 -16.65
CA ARG A 158 11.10 -13.31 -15.20
C ARG A 158 9.89 -12.58 -14.63
N LEU A 159 9.63 -11.35 -15.10
CA LEU A 159 8.45 -10.59 -14.70
C LEU A 159 7.16 -11.29 -15.13
N LEU A 160 7.07 -11.75 -16.39
CA LEU A 160 5.92 -12.53 -16.85
C LEU A 160 5.65 -13.73 -15.94
N LYS A 161 6.70 -14.49 -15.59
CA LYS A 161 6.59 -15.65 -14.69
C LYS A 161 6.16 -15.23 -13.27
N LYS A 162 6.77 -14.19 -12.71
CA LYS A 162 6.46 -13.71 -11.34
C LYS A 162 5.04 -13.21 -11.23
N PHE A 163 4.51 -12.58 -12.27
CA PHE A 163 3.14 -12.04 -12.30
C PHE A 163 2.12 -13.03 -12.88
N ASP A 164 2.53 -14.23 -13.23
CA ASP A 164 1.69 -15.21 -13.93
C ASP A 164 0.97 -14.59 -15.15
N ALA A 165 1.68 -13.78 -15.92
CA ALA A 165 1.19 -13.09 -17.09
C ALA A 165 1.66 -13.80 -18.37
N ARG A 166 0.76 -13.94 -19.34
CA ARG A 166 1.02 -14.65 -20.61
C ARG A 166 1.73 -13.77 -21.64
N ASN A 167 1.60 -12.47 -21.52
CA ASN A 167 2.18 -11.50 -22.44
C ASN A 167 2.40 -10.14 -21.77
N ILE A 168 3.09 -9.23 -22.48
CA ILE A 168 3.42 -7.90 -21.96
C ILE A 168 2.18 -7.05 -21.68
N ALA A 169 1.13 -7.15 -22.48
CA ALA A 169 -0.10 -6.39 -22.24
C ALA A 169 -0.79 -6.83 -20.93
N GLU A 170 -0.86 -8.13 -20.68
CA GLU A 170 -1.37 -8.67 -19.40
C GLU A 170 -0.46 -8.28 -18.22
N LEU A 171 0.86 -8.32 -18.42
CA LEU A 171 1.82 -7.87 -17.43
C LEU A 171 1.60 -6.40 -17.05
N VAL A 172 1.46 -5.51 -18.05
CA VAL A 172 1.20 -4.08 -17.83
C VAL A 172 -0.13 -3.86 -17.12
N ALA A 173 -1.18 -4.60 -17.48
CA ALA A 173 -2.47 -4.53 -16.80
C ALA A 173 -2.37 -4.92 -15.31
N ARG A 174 -1.52 -5.90 -14.97
CA ARG A 174 -1.27 -6.30 -13.58
C ARG A 174 -0.42 -5.30 -12.80
N PHE A 175 0.38 -4.47 -13.48
CA PHE A 175 1.10 -3.35 -12.86
C PHE A 175 0.19 -2.16 -12.51
N SER A 176 -0.96 -2.03 -13.16
CA SER A 176 -1.90 -0.93 -12.92
C SER A 176 -2.37 -0.95 -11.46
N GLY A 177 -1.92 0.04 -10.67
CA GLY A 177 -2.20 0.14 -9.24
C GLY A 177 -1.06 -0.32 -8.33
N MET A 178 0.08 -0.80 -8.86
CA MET A 178 1.27 -1.01 -8.04
C MET A 178 2.04 0.30 -7.85
N PRO A 179 2.47 0.66 -6.64
CA PRO A 179 3.50 1.67 -6.42
C PRO A 179 4.85 1.06 -6.85
N PHE A 180 5.53 1.72 -7.73
CA PHE A 180 6.91 1.42 -8.12
C PHE A 180 7.85 2.41 -7.47
#